data_c8e7e11d1ee581cd9ca689684978335a
#
_entry.id   c8e7e11d1ee581cd9ca689684978335a
#
_cell.length_a   1.000
_cell.length_b   1.000
_cell.length_c   1.000
_cell.angle_alpha   90.00
_cell.angle_beta   90.00
_cell.angle_gamma   90.00
#
_symmetry.space_group_name_H-M   'P 1'
#
loop_
_entity.id
_entity.type
_entity.pdbx_description
1 polymer ?
#
loop_
_entity_poly.entity_id
_entity_poly.type
_entity_poly.pdbx_seq_one_letter_code
_entity_poly.pdbx_strand_id
1 'polypeptide(L)'
;MHLFGVANWLIKDTIKKQYDNVIFMARDGYLPMKAYELLKKIYKNAPKESYLYVSRKALIPASIINRNDLYKLSEVLNVNKYTPRKVIKYIKSCIDSRKNVEEILLENNIKMDEKFKSIVEFNNFMSVISNELFDEKKNEENLSKIKAYFNEFFTGKSCAFDVGYSARPEMYISKLLNINLDTYFININHEEAFEHSKIGKFDLNIFFDYKPTFTGNVRELVLSNTAPSCIGYNTDKEKAEPVFEESIYEYKELWTIHTMQKGALEFIDDLITIFGESIERLDYQKYYISLPHEMYLQSATEIDKKVLSCIYFEDDLRTDGHINVVELWNNEIKYHNQHKINELLDFYSYGNYKTNDEKIAEAQSLILNNRSKPIKLIYYTLFDRVTLRRRFKEIFGKHKIIMFCANVPYQGAKKIKNMIKGRK
;
A
#
# COMPACT_ATOMS: atom_id res chain seq x y z
N MET A 1 12.16 -5.21 18.55
CA MET A 1 13.38 -5.16 17.68
C MET A 1 13.07 -4.51 16.32
N HIS A 2 12.24 -5.10 15.47
CA HIS A 2 11.91 -4.55 14.14
C HIS A 2 11.42 -3.10 14.19
N LEU A 3 10.40 -2.81 15.00
CA LEU A 3 9.85 -1.47 15.19
C LEU A 3 10.91 -0.45 15.65
N PHE A 4 11.77 -0.85 16.61
CA PHE A 4 12.91 -0.05 17.03
C PHE A 4 13.85 0.26 15.87
N GLY A 5 14.20 -0.76 15.07
CA GLY A 5 15.10 -0.58 13.93
C GLY A 5 14.56 0.41 12.90
N VAL A 6 13.28 0.29 12.55
CA VAL A 6 12.60 1.19 11.62
C VAL A 6 12.60 2.63 12.14
N ALA A 7 12.16 2.85 13.38
CA ALA A 7 12.05 4.19 13.95
C ALA A 7 13.43 4.84 14.14
N ASN A 8 14.43 4.08 14.60
CA ASN A 8 15.79 4.57 14.78
C ASN A 8 16.48 4.92 13.44
N TRP A 9 16.27 4.10 12.39
CA TRP A 9 16.73 4.42 11.04
C TRP A 9 16.09 5.72 10.53
N LEU A 10 14.77 5.84 10.67
CA LEU A 10 14.02 7.01 10.23
C LEU A 10 14.53 8.29 10.89
N ILE A 11 14.69 8.30 12.22
CA ILE A 11 15.21 9.44 12.95
C ILE A 11 16.61 9.83 12.45
N LYS A 12 17.54 8.86 12.37
CA LYS A 12 18.91 9.13 11.94
C LYS A 12 18.99 9.71 10.53
N ASP A 13 18.23 9.15 9.59
CA ASP A 13 18.25 9.60 8.21
C ASP A 13 17.59 10.98 8.05
N THR A 14 16.47 11.20 8.74
CA THR A 14 15.76 12.49 8.70
C THR A 14 16.54 13.62 9.35
N ILE A 15 17.26 13.39 10.44
CA ILE A 15 18.22 14.34 11.03
C ILE A 15 19.32 14.65 10.02
N LYS A 16 19.96 13.62 9.46
CA LYS A 16 21.03 13.76 8.48
C LYS A 16 20.62 14.59 7.27
N LYS A 17 19.39 14.40 6.79
CA LYS A 17 18.84 15.14 5.66
C LYS A 17 18.21 16.48 6.03
N GLN A 18 18.19 16.83 7.33
CA GLN A 18 17.69 18.10 7.85
C GLN A 18 16.21 18.35 7.48
N TYR A 19 15.34 17.37 7.75
CA TYR A 19 13.89 17.58 7.68
C TYR A 19 13.40 18.35 8.90
N ASP A 20 12.33 19.13 8.69
CA ASP A 20 11.61 19.82 9.75
C ASP A 20 10.48 18.93 10.32
N ASN A 21 9.82 18.17 9.44
CA ASN A 21 8.67 17.36 9.78
C ASN A 21 8.75 15.94 9.20
N VAL A 22 8.28 14.97 9.98
CA VAL A 22 7.98 13.60 9.53
C VAL A 22 6.48 13.35 9.67
N ILE A 23 5.81 13.04 8.56
CA ILE A 23 4.37 12.86 8.50
C ILE A 23 4.08 11.36 8.40
N PHE A 24 3.54 10.79 9.47
CA PHE A 24 3.15 9.38 9.53
C PHE A 24 1.76 9.20 8.94
N MET A 25 1.65 8.38 7.89
CA MET A 25 0.38 8.14 7.22
C MET A 25 -0.47 7.12 7.98
N ALA A 26 -1.75 7.43 8.17
CA ALA A 26 -2.72 6.51 8.76
C ALA A 26 -3.00 5.32 7.79
N ARG A 27 -3.32 4.13 8.33
CA ARG A 27 -3.38 3.73 9.74
C ARG A 27 -2.05 3.15 10.22
N ASP A 28 -1.27 2.63 9.30
CA ASP A 28 -0.09 1.79 9.55
C ASP A 28 1.09 2.57 10.12
N GLY A 29 1.15 3.88 9.88
CA GLY A 29 2.14 4.77 10.48
C GLY A 29 1.97 5.02 11.99
N TYR A 30 0.90 4.51 12.62
CA TYR A 30 0.60 4.79 14.03
C TYR A 30 1.66 4.28 14.99
N LEU A 31 1.91 2.97 15.00
CA LEU A 31 2.88 2.39 15.93
C LEU A 31 4.31 2.84 15.64
N PRO A 32 4.75 2.97 14.37
CA PRO A 32 6.01 3.61 14.03
C PRO A 32 6.13 5.05 14.56
N MET A 33 5.06 5.86 14.52
CA MET A 33 5.05 7.19 15.11
C MET A 33 5.24 7.13 16.63
N LYS A 34 4.55 6.22 17.32
CA LYS A 34 4.72 6.07 18.78
C LYS A 34 6.13 5.64 19.17
N ALA A 35 6.75 4.76 18.39
CA ALA A 35 8.14 4.40 18.57
C ALA A 35 9.10 5.59 18.30
N TYR A 36 8.80 6.38 17.28
CA TYR A 36 9.53 7.62 16.98
C TYR A 36 9.43 8.63 18.12
N GLU A 37 8.24 8.87 18.67
CA GLU A 37 8.00 9.75 19.82
C GLU A 37 8.84 9.33 21.05
N LEU A 38 8.97 8.03 21.32
CA LEU A 38 9.81 7.53 22.42
C LEU A 38 11.28 7.80 22.15
N LEU A 39 11.79 7.44 20.98
CA LEU A 39 13.19 7.60 20.61
C LEU A 39 13.59 9.06 20.48
N LYS A 40 12.69 9.94 20.04
CA LYS A 40 12.93 11.38 19.92
C LYS A 40 13.44 12.00 21.23
N LYS A 41 13.11 11.44 22.40
CA LYS A 41 13.57 11.93 23.69
C LYS A 41 15.10 11.92 23.84
N ILE A 42 15.79 11.05 23.10
CA ILE A 42 17.25 10.93 23.12
C ILE A 42 17.93 11.59 21.92
N TYR A 43 17.18 11.95 20.86
CA TYR A 43 17.73 12.60 19.67
C TYR A 43 17.44 14.11 19.66
N LYS A 44 18.47 14.94 19.90
CA LYS A 44 18.32 16.41 20.11
C LYS A 44 17.68 17.17 18.93
N ASN A 45 17.90 16.71 17.70
CA ASN A 45 17.46 17.42 16.48
C ASN A 45 16.47 16.60 15.65
N ALA A 46 15.75 15.68 16.29
CA ALA A 46 14.76 14.89 15.59
C ALA A 46 13.62 15.78 15.05
N PRO A 47 13.23 15.64 13.78
CA PRO A 47 12.11 16.36 13.19
C PRO A 47 10.83 16.23 14.01
N LYS A 48 9.92 17.20 13.83
CA LYS A 48 8.59 17.12 14.44
C LYS A 48 7.78 16.03 13.75
N GLU A 49 7.13 15.18 14.54
CA GLU A 49 6.20 14.18 14.04
C GLU A 49 4.78 14.72 13.93
N SER A 50 4.04 14.23 12.93
CA SER A 50 2.61 14.45 12.78
C SER A 50 1.93 13.22 12.20
N TYR A 51 0.63 13.05 12.46
CA TYR A 51 -0.16 11.92 12.00
C TYR A 51 -1.22 12.39 11.01
N LEU A 52 -1.07 11.98 9.76
CA LEU A 52 -1.98 12.36 8.68
C LEU A 52 -3.06 11.31 8.48
N TYR A 53 -4.31 11.68 8.72
CA TYR A 53 -5.45 10.82 8.41
C TYR A 53 -5.67 10.76 6.90
N VAL A 54 -5.30 9.63 6.34
CA VAL A 54 -5.39 9.34 4.90
C VAL A 54 -5.68 7.86 4.68
N SER A 55 -6.35 7.53 3.59
CA SER A 55 -6.52 6.15 3.13
C SER A 55 -6.72 6.13 1.62
N ARG A 56 -6.66 4.94 1.03
CA ARG A 56 -6.99 4.74 -0.38
C ARG A 56 -8.42 5.20 -0.70
N LYS A 57 -9.40 4.93 0.19
CA LYS A 57 -10.80 5.37 0.06
C LYS A 57 -10.91 6.89 0.09
N ALA A 58 -10.27 7.53 1.08
CA ALA A 58 -10.31 8.97 1.27
C ALA A 58 -9.66 9.76 0.10
N LEU A 59 -8.70 9.16 -0.58
CA LEU A 59 -8.00 9.78 -1.70
C LEU A 59 -8.74 9.64 -3.05
N ILE A 60 -9.76 8.81 -3.15
CA ILE A 60 -10.54 8.67 -4.39
C ILE A 60 -11.09 10.04 -4.85
N PRO A 61 -11.82 10.82 -4.02
CA PRO A 61 -12.27 12.15 -4.42
C PRO A 61 -11.12 13.09 -4.77
N ALA A 62 -10.03 13.05 -4.01
CA ALA A 62 -8.85 13.88 -4.24
C ALA A 62 -8.08 13.53 -5.53
N SER A 63 -8.30 12.35 -6.09
CA SER A 63 -7.70 11.92 -7.35
C SER A 63 -8.41 12.47 -8.59
N ILE A 64 -9.65 12.93 -8.44
CA ILE A 64 -10.49 13.44 -9.53
C ILE A 64 -10.25 14.95 -9.68
N ILE A 65 -9.21 15.32 -10.41
CA ILE A 65 -8.88 16.73 -10.66
C ILE A 65 -9.77 17.31 -11.77
N ASN A 66 -10.13 16.49 -12.75
CA ASN A 66 -10.99 16.85 -13.85
C ASN A 66 -11.88 15.67 -14.28
N ARG A 67 -12.82 15.90 -15.19
CA ARG A 67 -13.76 14.86 -15.69
C ARG A 67 -13.08 13.60 -16.19
N ASN A 68 -11.92 13.71 -16.84
CA ASN A 68 -11.24 12.55 -17.42
C ASN A 68 -10.66 11.65 -16.35
N ASP A 69 -10.40 12.14 -15.14
CA ASP A 69 -9.89 11.32 -14.04
C ASP A 69 -10.95 10.34 -13.51
N LEU A 70 -12.25 10.55 -13.77
CA LEU A 70 -13.31 9.59 -13.44
C LEU A 70 -13.08 8.22 -14.08
N TYR A 71 -12.62 8.19 -15.33
CA TYR A 71 -12.36 6.92 -16.04
C TYR A 71 -11.16 6.16 -15.48
N LYS A 72 -10.20 6.86 -14.84
CA LYS A 72 -9.04 6.25 -14.20
C LYS A 72 -9.39 5.53 -12.90
N LEU A 73 -10.59 5.70 -12.37
CA LEU A 73 -11.06 4.95 -11.20
C LEU A 73 -11.12 3.45 -11.46
N SER A 74 -11.26 3.01 -12.71
CA SER A 74 -11.16 1.60 -13.09
C SER A 74 -9.78 0.98 -12.84
N GLU A 75 -8.73 1.79 -12.70
CA GLU A 75 -7.37 1.34 -12.38
C GLU A 75 -7.17 1.17 -10.87
N VAL A 76 -8.00 1.85 -10.07
CA VAL A 76 -7.96 1.85 -8.60
C VAL A 76 -8.92 0.83 -8.00
N LEU A 77 -10.14 0.76 -8.55
CA LEU A 77 -11.23 -0.09 -8.07
C LEU A 77 -11.21 -1.45 -8.77
N ASN A 78 -11.49 -2.49 -8.03
CA ASN A 78 -11.82 -3.80 -8.64
C ASN A 78 -13.26 -3.73 -9.15
N VAL A 79 -13.43 -3.22 -10.38
CA VAL A 79 -14.71 -2.85 -10.98
C VAL A 79 -15.82 -3.89 -10.75
N ASN A 80 -15.51 -5.18 -10.92
CA ASN A 80 -16.48 -6.27 -10.79
C ASN A 80 -17.04 -6.48 -9.36
N LYS A 81 -16.48 -5.80 -8.38
CA LYS A 81 -16.91 -5.87 -6.97
C LYS A 81 -17.80 -4.70 -6.56
N TYR A 82 -17.88 -3.69 -7.41
CA TYR A 82 -18.59 -2.45 -7.10
C TYR A 82 -19.93 -2.37 -7.79
N THR A 83 -20.87 -1.72 -7.11
CA THR A 83 -22.14 -1.28 -7.69
C THR A 83 -22.08 0.23 -7.95
N PRO A 84 -22.90 0.79 -8.85
CA PRO A 84 -23.02 2.24 -9.03
C PRO A 84 -23.24 2.98 -7.72
N ARG A 85 -24.10 2.48 -6.83
CA ARG A 85 -24.36 3.08 -5.52
C ARG A 85 -23.08 3.20 -4.66
N LYS A 86 -22.26 2.15 -4.61
CA LYS A 86 -20.98 2.18 -3.87
C LYS A 86 -20.01 3.20 -4.46
N VAL A 87 -19.89 3.25 -5.79
CA VAL A 87 -18.98 4.20 -6.46
C VAL A 87 -19.44 5.64 -6.24
N ILE A 88 -20.75 5.93 -6.38
CA ILE A 88 -21.31 7.26 -6.12
C ILE A 88 -20.99 7.73 -4.71
N LYS A 89 -21.03 6.84 -3.71
CA LYS A 89 -20.66 7.19 -2.34
C LYS A 89 -19.24 7.77 -2.25
N TYR A 90 -18.29 7.25 -3.02
CA TYR A 90 -16.91 7.76 -3.04
C TYR A 90 -16.76 9.08 -3.80
N ILE A 91 -17.52 9.27 -4.90
CA ILE A 91 -17.40 10.47 -5.74
C ILE A 91 -18.48 11.53 -5.45
N LYS A 92 -19.23 11.39 -4.38
CA LYS A 92 -20.33 12.28 -4.01
C LYS A 92 -19.92 13.76 -3.94
N SER A 93 -18.67 14.02 -3.57
CA SER A 93 -18.10 15.36 -3.47
C SER A 93 -18.03 16.10 -4.82
N CYS A 94 -17.99 15.38 -5.94
CA CYS A 94 -17.92 15.98 -7.29
C CYS A 94 -19.23 15.84 -8.09
N ILE A 95 -20.32 15.36 -7.46
CA ILE A 95 -21.63 15.21 -8.10
C ILE A 95 -22.53 16.41 -7.77
N ASP A 96 -23.26 16.90 -8.76
CA ASP A 96 -24.28 17.94 -8.57
C ASP A 96 -25.42 17.44 -7.66
N SER A 97 -25.49 18.00 -6.46
CA SER A 97 -26.47 17.60 -5.46
C SER A 97 -27.92 18.02 -5.77
N ARG A 98 -28.12 18.86 -6.80
CA ARG A 98 -29.45 19.31 -7.25
C ARG A 98 -30.12 18.29 -8.17
N LYS A 99 -29.36 17.36 -8.72
CA LYS A 99 -29.83 16.35 -9.67
C LYS A 99 -30.24 15.07 -8.97
N ASN A 100 -31.27 14.43 -9.50
CA ASN A 100 -31.70 13.11 -9.05
C ASN A 100 -30.82 12.04 -9.74
N VAL A 101 -29.80 11.59 -9.02
CA VAL A 101 -28.81 10.63 -9.52
C VAL A 101 -29.46 9.30 -9.92
N GLU A 102 -30.43 8.81 -9.12
CA GLU A 102 -31.07 7.52 -9.37
C GLU A 102 -31.93 7.56 -10.65
N GLU A 103 -32.65 8.64 -10.87
CA GLU A 103 -33.47 8.85 -12.06
C GLU A 103 -32.62 8.91 -13.34
N ILE A 104 -31.56 9.71 -13.32
CA ILE A 104 -30.64 9.85 -14.45
C ILE A 104 -29.97 8.51 -14.81
N LEU A 105 -29.54 7.73 -13.81
CA LEU A 105 -28.95 6.44 -14.06
C LEU A 105 -29.95 5.43 -14.60
N LEU A 106 -31.20 5.46 -14.11
CA LEU A 106 -32.27 4.61 -14.60
C LEU A 106 -32.63 4.90 -16.06
N GLU A 107 -32.72 6.19 -16.46
CA GLU A 107 -32.93 6.62 -17.84
C GLU A 107 -31.82 6.12 -18.78
N ASN A 108 -30.59 6.00 -18.26
CA ASN A 108 -29.44 5.46 -18.97
C ASN A 108 -29.30 3.91 -18.84
N ASN A 109 -30.35 3.21 -18.37
CA ASN A 109 -30.38 1.74 -18.14
C ASN A 109 -29.30 1.24 -17.16
N ILE A 110 -28.87 2.05 -16.19
CA ILE A 110 -27.89 1.71 -15.19
C ILE A 110 -28.60 1.44 -13.86
N LYS A 111 -28.47 0.22 -13.35
CA LYS A 111 -29.09 -0.19 -12.09
C LYS A 111 -28.14 0.06 -10.92
N MET A 112 -28.62 0.78 -9.91
CA MET A 112 -27.83 1.23 -8.77
C MET A 112 -27.17 0.11 -7.96
N ASP A 113 -27.82 -1.04 -7.84
CA ASP A 113 -27.42 -2.11 -6.91
C ASP A 113 -26.89 -3.36 -7.63
N GLU A 114 -26.79 -3.36 -8.96
CA GLU A 114 -26.14 -4.41 -9.71
C GLU A 114 -24.63 -4.15 -9.83
N LYS A 115 -23.83 -5.21 -9.60
CA LYS A 115 -22.37 -5.10 -9.78
C LYS A 115 -22.02 -4.96 -11.27
N PHE A 116 -21.00 -4.17 -11.57
CA PHE A 116 -20.49 -4.08 -12.93
C PHE A 116 -19.93 -5.42 -13.40
N LYS A 117 -20.31 -5.84 -14.59
CA LYS A 117 -19.86 -7.10 -15.21
C LYS A 117 -18.55 -6.93 -15.99
N SER A 118 -18.21 -5.69 -16.35
CA SER A 118 -17.04 -5.38 -17.17
C SER A 118 -16.58 -3.94 -17.00
N ILE A 119 -15.33 -3.68 -17.41
CA ILE A 119 -14.80 -2.30 -17.51
C ILE A 119 -15.61 -1.46 -18.50
N VAL A 120 -16.23 -2.07 -19.51
CA VAL A 120 -17.07 -1.34 -20.48
C VAL A 120 -18.31 -0.79 -19.80
N GLU A 121 -19.00 -1.60 -19.00
CA GLU A 121 -20.17 -1.14 -18.21
C GLU A 121 -19.77 -0.02 -17.23
N PHE A 122 -18.64 -0.17 -16.57
CA PHE A 122 -18.11 0.85 -15.68
C PHE A 122 -17.81 2.16 -16.43
N ASN A 123 -17.18 2.09 -17.59
CA ASN A 123 -16.89 3.27 -18.41
C ASN A 123 -18.16 3.93 -18.94
N ASN A 124 -19.19 3.17 -19.29
CA ASN A 124 -20.50 3.72 -19.66
C ASN A 124 -21.13 4.46 -18.47
N PHE A 125 -21.09 3.88 -17.28
CA PHE A 125 -21.53 4.55 -16.07
C PHE A 125 -20.72 5.84 -15.80
N MET A 126 -19.38 5.81 -15.94
CA MET A 126 -18.54 7.01 -15.78
C MET A 126 -18.84 8.07 -16.85
N SER A 127 -19.24 7.66 -18.05
CA SER A 127 -19.68 8.59 -19.09
C SER A 127 -20.94 9.36 -18.69
N VAL A 128 -21.92 8.68 -18.12
CA VAL A 128 -23.14 9.32 -17.59
C VAL A 128 -22.79 10.26 -16.44
N ILE A 129 -21.98 9.81 -15.48
CA ILE A 129 -21.51 10.65 -14.37
C ILE A 129 -20.82 11.90 -14.92
N SER A 130 -19.88 11.75 -15.86
CA SER A 130 -19.09 12.83 -16.43
C SER A 130 -19.96 13.86 -17.18
N ASN A 131 -20.91 13.40 -17.96
CA ASN A 131 -21.67 14.27 -18.85
C ASN A 131 -22.88 14.91 -18.16
N GLU A 132 -23.53 14.19 -17.26
CA GLU A 132 -24.80 14.61 -16.70
C GLU A 132 -24.74 15.02 -15.24
N LEU A 133 -23.81 14.46 -14.45
CA LEU A 133 -23.82 14.59 -13.01
C LEU A 133 -22.59 15.32 -12.44
N PHE A 134 -21.49 15.41 -13.17
CA PHE A 134 -20.27 16.02 -12.67
C PHE A 134 -20.42 17.54 -12.56
N ASP A 135 -20.16 18.06 -11.35
CA ASP A 135 -20.13 19.49 -11.04
C ASP A 135 -18.67 19.94 -10.87
N GLU A 136 -18.15 20.57 -11.93
CA GLU A 136 -16.75 21.00 -11.99
C GLU A 136 -16.42 22.03 -10.91
N LYS A 137 -17.30 23.03 -10.72
CA LYS A 137 -17.12 24.09 -9.72
C LYS A 137 -17.10 23.52 -8.29
N LYS A 138 -18.07 22.65 -7.97
CA LYS A 138 -18.14 21.97 -6.67
C LYS A 138 -16.90 21.11 -6.44
N ASN A 139 -16.43 20.41 -7.49
CA ASN A 139 -15.21 19.60 -7.41
C ASN A 139 -13.99 20.46 -7.10
N GLU A 140 -13.80 21.58 -7.80
CA GLU A 140 -12.69 22.51 -7.56
C GLU A 140 -12.72 23.09 -6.14
N GLU A 141 -13.89 23.50 -5.65
CA GLU A 141 -14.06 24.00 -4.29
C GLU A 141 -13.68 22.94 -3.26
N ASN A 142 -14.12 21.69 -3.43
CA ASN A 142 -13.79 20.59 -2.54
C ASN A 142 -12.30 20.25 -2.57
N LEU A 143 -11.70 20.17 -3.76
CA LEU A 143 -10.27 19.95 -3.92
C LEU A 143 -9.43 21.04 -3.25
N SER A 144 -9.86 22.31 -3.35
CA SER A 144 -9.19 23.42 -2.69
C SER A 144 -9.15 23.24 -1.15
N LYS A 145 -10.27 22.82 -0.55
CA LYS A 145 -10.36 22.57 0.89
C LYS A 145 -9.52 21.34 1.30
N ILE A 146 -9.53 20.29 0.50
CA ILE A 146 -8.68 19.11 0.73
C ILE A 146 -7.20 19.48 0.63
N LYS A 147 -6.81 20.29 -0.36
CA LYS A 147 -5.45 20.83 -0.48
C LYS A 147 -5.04 21.62 0.76
N ALA A 148 -5.93 22.49 1.25
CA ALA A 148 -5.68 23.27 2.46
C ALA A 148 -5.41 22.37 3.67
N TYR A 149 -6.19 21.31 3.85
CA TYR A 149 -5.95 20.30 4.90
C TYR A 149 -4.56 19.64 4.78
N PHE A 150 -4.20 19.14 3.60
CA PHE A 150 -2.89 18.52 3.41
C PHE A 150 -1.73 19.50 3.58
N ASN A 151 -1.87 20.74 3.10
CA ASN A 151 -0.82 21.76 3.21
C ASN A 151 -0.46 22.10 4.66
N GLU A 152 -1.32 21.83 5.64
CA GLU A 152 -1.00 22.01 7.05
C GLU A 152 0.10 21.06 7.55
N PHE A 153 0.20 19.89 6.91
CA PHE A 153 1.21 18.88 7.26
C PHE A 153 2.52 19.08 6.50
N PHE A 154 2.47 19.42 5.21
CA PHE A 154 3.63 19.55 4.34
C PHE A 154 4.22 20.96 4.39
N THR A 155 4.62 21.41 5.58
CA THR A 155 5.25 22.71 5.80
C THR A 155 6.77 22.56 5.98
N GLY A 156 7.55 23.53 5.49
CA GLY A 156 9.00 23.42 5.53
C GLY A 156 9.53 22.23 4.74
N LYS A 157 10.68 21.71 5.11
CA LYS A 157 11.22 20.48 4.52
C LYS A 157 10.61 19.27 5.20
N SER A 158 9.61 18.71 4.59
CA SER A 158 8.82 17.60 5.14
C SER A 158 9.05 16.30 4.38
N CYS A 159 8.96 15.17 5.07
CA CYS A 159 8.89 13.84 4.47
C CYS A 159 7.71 13.05 5.02
N ALA A 160 7.23 12.08 4.25
CA ALA A 160 6.19 11.16 4.67
C ALA A 160 6.80 9.81 5.11
N PHE A 161 6.11 9.11 6.02
CA PHE A 161 6.39 7.72 6.36
C PHE A 161 5.14 6.87 6.15
N ASP A 162 5.29 5.81 5.37
CA ASP A 162 4.28 4.79 5.15
C ASP A 162 4.89 3.38 5.34
N VAL A 163 4.10 2.42 5.75
CA VAL A 163 4.54 1.02 5.82
C VAL A 163 4.78 0.43 4.43
N GLY A 164 4.02 0.88 3.46
CA GLY A 164 4.13 0.50 2.05
C GLY A 164 2.75 0.10 1.48
N TYR A 165 2.62 -0.45 0.30
CA TYR A 165 3.67 -1.11 -0.54
C TYR A 165 3.72 -0.53 -1.96
N SER A 166 2.79 0.34 -2.34
CA SER A 166 2.61 0.75 -3.75
C SER A 166 2.92 2.22 -4.01
N ALA A 167 3.15 3.04 -2.99
CA ALA A 167 3.27 4.49 -3.06
C ALA A 167 2.05 5.17 -3.74
N ARG A 168 0.87 4.59 -3.62
CA ARG A 168 -0.35 5.14 -4.23
C ARG A 168 -0.86 6.38 -3.48
N PRO A 169 -0.92 6.41 -2.15
CA PRO A 169 -1.26 7.63 -1.41
C PRO A 169 -0.32 8.78 -1.75
N GLU A 170 0.98 8.52 -1.81
CA GLU A 170 2.01 9.51 -2.13
C GLU A 170 1.85 10.08 -3.53
N MET A 171 1.55 9.23 -4.50
CA MET A 171 1.23 9.63 -5.86
C MET A 171 0.08 10.66 -5.90
N TYR A 172 -1.02 10.36 -5.19
CA TYR A 172 -2.18 11.25 -5.17
C TYR A 172 -1.90 12.56 -4.43
N ILE A 173 -1.21 12.50 -3.28
CA ILE A 173 -0.86 13.70 -2.50
C ILE A 173 0.10 14.57 -3.30
N SER A 174 1.16 14.00 -3.88
CA SER A 174 2.13 14.76 -4.68
C SER A 174 1.49 15.40 -5.90
N LYS A 175 0.57 14.69 -6.58
CA LYS A 175 -0.20 15.23 -7.71
C LYS A 175 -1.14 16.35 -7.25
N LEU A 176 -1.87 16.15 -6.16
CA LEU A 176 -2.82 17.11 -5.61
C LEU A 176 -2.13 18.40 -5.18
N LEU A 177 -1.01 18.30 -4.46
CA LEU A 177 -0.27 19.45 -3.95
C LEU A 177 0.73 20.02 -4.97
N ASN A 178 1.02 19.29 -6.05
CA ASN A 178 2.07 19.59 -7.03
C ASN A 178 3.46 19.76 -6.40
N ILE A 179 3.82 18.83 -5.50
CA ILE A 179 5.12 18.79 -4.82
C ILE A 179 5.88 17.51 -5.18
N ASN A 180 7.21 17.56 -5.03
CA ASN A 180 8.01 16.35 -4.92
C ASN A 180 7.97 15.87 -3.46
N LEU A 181 7.48 14.66 -3.21
CA LEU A 181 7.28 14.12 -1.87
C LEU A 181 8.38 13.13 -1.52
N ASP A 182 9.24 13.48 -0.59
CA ASP A 182 10.17 12.51 0.00
C ASP A 182 9.41 11.54 0.89
N THR A 183 9.49 10.25 0.60
CA THR A 183 8.77 9.23 1.36
C THR A 183 9.67 8.11 1.86
N TYR A 184 9.44 7.70 3.08
CA TYR A 184 10.10 6.61 3.78
C TYR A 184 9.15 5.42 3.88
N PHE A 185 9.61 4.24 3.47
CA PHE A 185 8.85 3.00 3.49
C PHE A 185 9.57 1.91 4.28
N ILE A 186 8.81 1.05 4.96
CA ILE A 186 9.41 -0.18 5.48
C ILE A 186 9.78 -1.09 4.29
N ASN A 187 8.86 -1.24 3.34
CA ASN A 187 9.06 -2.01 2.13
C ASN A 187 8.16 -1.48 1.01
N ILE A 188 8.54 -1.73 -0.25
CA ILE A 188 7.78 -1.27 -1.40
C ILE A 188 7.73 -2.31 -2.52
N ASN A 189 6.63 -2.34 -3.25
CA ASN A 189 6.55 -2.98 -4.55
C ASN A 189 7.08 -2.01 -5.61
N HIS A 190 8.32 -2.20 -6.02
CA HIS A 190 9.01 -1.31 -6.94
C HIS A 190 8.31 -1.18 -8.30
N GLU A 191 7.62 -2.22 -8.76
CA GLU A 191 6.90 -2.17 -10.02
C GLU A 191 5.69 -1.24 -9.93
N GLU A 192 4.88 -1.41 -8.88
CA GLU A 192 3.71 -0.54 -8.65
C GLU A 192 4.15 0.90 -8.39
N ALA A 193 5.18 1.11 -7.56
CA ALA A 193 5.73 2.44 -7.29
C ALA A 193 6.25 3.12 -8.55
N PHE A 194 6.91 2.37 -9.44
CA PHE A 194 7.36 2.89 -10.73
C PHE A 194 6.18 3.33 -11.61
N GLU A 195 5.11 2.53 -11.69
CA GLU A 195 3.92 2.95 -12.45
C GLU A 195 3.28 4.21 -11.85
N HIS A 196 3.23 4.31 -10.52
CA HIS A 196 2.71 5.48 -9.83
C HIS A 196 3.61 6.72 -9.98
N SER A 197 4.93 6.55 -10.08
CA SER A 197 5.88 7.68 -10.31
C SER A 197 5.73 8.36 -11.69
N LYS A 198 5.01 7.74 -12.61
CA LYS A 198 4.64 8.38 -13.88
C LYS A 198 3.52 9.42 -13.73
N ILE A 199 2.81 9.39 -12.61
CA ILE A 199 1.64 10.22 -12.32
C ILE A 199 1.96 11.25 -11.24
N GLY A 200 2.56 10.82 -10.14
CA GLY A 200 3.01 11.66 -9.03
C GLY A 200 4.53 11.78 -8.97
N LYS A 201 5.02 12.80 -8.26
CA LYS A 201 6.46 13.03 -8.05
C LYS A 201 6.81 12.68 -6.61
N PHE A 202 7.55 11.62 -6.39
CA PHE A 202 7.98 11.21 -5.06
C PHE A 202 9.31 10.48 -5.11
N ASP A 203 10.11 10.65 -4.06
CA ASP A 203 11.37 9.97 -3.86
C ASP A 203 11.21 8.86 -2.81
N LEU A 204 11.89 7.74 -3.03
CA LEU A 204 11.76 6.54 -2.22
C LEU A 204 12.96 6.36 -1.30
N ASN A 205 12.71 6.29 0.01
CA ASN A 205 13.66 5.87 1.03
C ASN A 205 13.13 4.59 1.66
N ILE A 206 13.83 3.47 1.49
CA ILE A 206 13.31 2.15 1.83
C ILE A 206 14.12 1.54 2.95
N PHE A 207 13.44 1.03 3.98
CA PHE A 207 14.12 0.35 5.09
C PHE A 207 14.67 -1.00 4.64
N PHE A 208 13.84 -1.82 3.96
CA PHE A 208 14.27 -3.07 3.38
C PHE A 208 14.57 -2.90 1.89
N ASP A 209 15.83 -3.06 1.51
CA ASP A 209 16.27 -3.07 0.13
C ASP A 209 15.90 -4.38 -0.60
N TYR A 210 15.28 -5.33 0.07
CA TYR A 210 14.83 -6.62 -0.43
C TYR A 210 13.33 -6.81 -0.14
N LYS A 211 12.67 -7.67 -0.91
CA LYS A 211 11.28 -8.01 -0.67
C LYS A 211 11.18 -8.91 0.58
N PRO A 212 10.57 -8.45 1.67
CA PRO A 212 10.31 -9.31 2.81
C PRO A 212 9.43 -10.47 2.39
N THR A 213 9.68 -11.61 2.96
CA THR A 213 9.17 -12.89 2.46
C THR A 213 7.71 -13.12 2.76
N PHE A 214 7.18 -12.51 3.83
CA PHE A 214 5.83 -12.81 4.28
C PHE A 214 5.04 -11.61 4.75
N THR A 215 3.74 -11.74 4.58
CA THR A 215 2.65 -11.17 5.37
C THR A 215 2.76 -9.69 5.65
N GLY A 216 2.81 -8.92 4.58
CA GLY A 216 2.55 -7.50 4.66
C GLY A 216 1.32 -7.22 5.52
N ASN A 217 0.27 -7.99 5.35
CA ASN A 217 -0.99 -7.85 6.07
C ASN A 217 -0.87 -8.02 7.59
N VAL A 218 -0.14 -9.03 8.09
CA VAL A 218 0.07 -9.19 9.55
C VAL A 218 0.92 -8.04 10.11
N ARG A 219 1.91 -7.57 9.34
CA ARG A 219 2.70 -6.40 9.73
C ARG A 219 1.83 -5.15 9.81
N GLU A 220 1.03 -4.88 8.79
CA GLU A 220 0.08 -3.76 8.78
C GLU A 220 -0.82 -3.79 10.01
N LEU A 221 -1.46 -4.92 10.30
CA LEU A 221 -2.38 -5.06 11.44
C LEU A 221 -1.74 -4.69 12.78
N VAL A 222 -0.52 -5.17 13.02
CA VAL A 222 0.19 -4.88 14.28
C VAL A 222 0.65 -3.43 14.35
N LEU A 223 1.02 -2.83 13.23
CA LEU A 223 1.49 -1.44 13.17
C LEU A 223 0.36 -0.42 13.15
N SER A 224 -0.82 -0.82 12.66
CA SER A 224 -1.95 0.06 12.43
C SER A 224 -2.60 0.58 13.71
N ASN A 225 -3.14 1.79 13.60
CA ASN A 225 -4.10 2.30 14.57
C ASN A 225 -5.38 1.46 14.50
N THR A 226 -5.94 1.15 15.67
CA THR A 226 -7.26 0.50 15.80
C THR A 226 -8.42 1.47 15.67
N ALA A 227 -8.17 2.76 15.49
CA ALA A 227 -9.19 3.73 15.13
C ALA A 227 -9.79 3.43 13.74
N PRO A 228 -11.06 3.83 13.51
CA PRO A 228 -11.71 3.67 12.22
C PRO A 228 -10.91 4.26 11.06
N SER A 229 -11.03 3.67 9.89
CA SER A 229 -10.38 4.18 8.67
C SER A 229 -10.97 5.54 8.26
N CYS A 230 -10.11 6.43 7.81
CA CYS A 230 -10.54 7.65 7.12
C CYS A 230 -11.15 7.27 5.78
N ILE A 231 -12.40 7.65 5.51
CA ILE A 231 -13.14 7.31 4.29
C ILE A 231 -13.35 8.49 3.35
N GLY A 232 -12.91 9.68 3.75
CA GLY A 232 -13.06 10.90 2.97
C GLY A 232 -12.80 12.13 3.82
N TYR A 233 -13.13 13.28 3.23
CA TYR A 233 -13.00 14.57 3.88
C TYR A 233 -14.32 15.34 3.79
N ASN A 234 -14.82 15.84 4.92
CA ASN A 234 -15.95 16.74 4.94
C ASN A 234 -15.47 18.13 4.53
N THR A 235 -16.04 18.66 3.47
CA THR A 235 -15.70 19.96 2.89
C THR A 235 -16.82 21.01 3.12
N ASP A 236 -17.80 20.74 3.97
CA ASP A 236 -18.88 21.69 4.28
C ASP A 236 -18.40 22.87 5.13
N LYS A 237 -17.26 22.71 5.84
CA LYS A 237 -16.60 23.74 6.62
C LYS A 237 -15.55 24.51 5.79
N GLU A 238 -14.97 25.56 6.37
CA GLU A 238 -13.85 26.29 5.75
C GLU A 238 -12.65 25.40 5.46
N LYS A 239 -12.34 24.46 6.38
CA LYS A 239 -11.29 23.46 6.22
C LYS A 239 -11.90 22.09 6.08
N ALA A 240 -11.31 21.26 5.25
CA ALA A 240 -11.67 19.86 5.18
C ALA A 240 -11.30 19.14 6.49
N GLU A 241 -12.20 18.32 6.97
CA GLU A 241 -11.99 17.47 8.15
C GLU A 241 -12.08 15.99 7.75
N PRO A 242 -11.21 15.11 8.26
CA PRO A 242 -11.29 13.70 7.96
C PRO A 242 -12.61 13.10 8.48
N VAL A 243 -13.24 12.28 7.64
CA VAL A 243 -14.45 11.52 7.96
C VAL A 243 -14.04 10.06 8.15
N PHE A 244 -14.52 9.47 9.24
CA PHE A 244 -14.20 8.10 9.61
C PHE A 244 -15.40 7.18 9.41
N GLU A 245 -15.12 5.91 9.10
CA GLU A 245 -16.14 4.87 9.14
C GLU A 245 -16.51 4.49 10.57
N GLU A 246 -17.58 3.74 10.75
CA GLU A 246 -17.93 3.17 12.05
C GLU A 246 -16.91 2.07 12.41
N SER A 247 -16.52 2.02 13.69
CA SER A 247 -15.63 0.96 14.18
C SER A 247 -16.39 -0.36 14.24
N ILE A 248 -15.80 -1.39 13.67
CA ILE A 248 -16.35 -2.76 13.66
C ILE A 248 -15.50 -3.75 14.47
N TYR A 249 -14.42 -3.25 15.07
CA TYR A 249 -13.53 -4.10 15.87
C TYR A 249 -14.23 -4.64 17.12
N GLU A 250 -14.11 -5.95 17.34
CA GLU A 250 -14.52 -6.57 18.58
C GLU A 250 -13.54 -6.30 19.73
N TYR A 251 -14.01 -6.31 20.96
CA TYR A 251 -13.20 -6.05 22.16
C TYR A 251 -11.97 -6.98 22.24
N LYS A 252 -12.13 -8.26 21.92
CA LYS A 252 -11.06 -9.27 21.96
C LYS A 252 -9.95 -8.96 20.94
N GLU A 253 -10.33 -8.50 19.76
CA GLU A 253 -9.42 -8.08 18.71
C GLU A 253 -8.62 -6.86 19.14
N LEU A 254 -9.31 -5.80 19.60
CA LEU A 254 -8.67 -4.59 20.11
C LEU A 254 -7.71 -4.88 21.26
N TRP A 255 -8.12 -5.72 22.21
CA TRP A 255 -7.29 -6.08 23.34
C TRP A 255 -6.00 -6.81 22.89
N THR A 256 -6.10 -7.71 21.92
CA THR A 256 -4.95 -8.46 21.40
C THR A 256 -3.97 -7.52 20.69
N ILE A 257 -4.46 -6.67 19.79
CA ILE A 257 -3.62 -5.71 19.05
C ILE A 257 -2.94 -4.75 20.03
N HIS A 258 -3.69 -4.14 20.94
CA HIS A 258 -3.14 -3.19 21.92
C HIS A 258 -2.08 -3.84 22.83
N THR A 259 -2.30 -5.09 23.23
CA THR A 259 -1.33 -5.81 24.07
C THR A 259 0.00 -6.01 23.31
N MET A 260 -0.07 -6.38 22.04
CA MET A 260 1.13 -6.53 21.20
C MET A 260 1.84 -5.18 20.99
N GLN A 261 1.09 -4.13 20.70
CA GLN A 261 1.62 -2.77 20.51
C GLN A 261 2.27 -2.25 21.80
N LYS A 262 1.61 -2.43 22.93
CA LYS A 262 2.14 -2.06 24.23
C LYS A 262 3.48 -2.76 24.54
N GLY A 263 3.54 -4.08 24.36
CA GLY A 263 4.79 -4.82 24.56
C GLY A 263 5.92 -4.37 23.63
N ALA A 264 5.61 -4.00 22.39
CA ALA A 264 6.59 -3.46 21.47
C ALA A 264 7.13 -2.08 21.89
N LEU A 265 6.29 -1.22 22.45
CA LEU A 265 6.69 0.11 22.96
C LEU A 265 7.45 0.00 24.29
N GLU A 266 7.02 -0.87 25.22
CA GLU A 266 7.73 -1.17 26.46
C GLU A 266 9.14 -1.67 26.18
N PHE A 267 9.33 -2.56 25.20
CA PHE A 267 10.66 -2.99 24.77
C PHE A 267 11.55 -1.83 24.32
N ILE A 268 11.00 -0.83 23.61
CA ILE A 268 11.77 0.36 23.20
C ILE A 268 12.12 1.23 24.40
N ASP A 269 11.18 1.40 25.33
CA ASP A 269 11.41 2.19 26.56
C ASP A 269 12.48 1.53 27.45
N ASP A 270 12.47 0.20 27.56
CA ASP A 270 13.53 -0.57 28.23
C ASP A 270 14.89 -0.36 27.57
N LEU A 271 14.96 -0.40 26.23
CA LEU A 271 16.20 -0.10 25.50
C LEU A 271 16.72 1.32 25.79
N ILE A 272 15.82 2.30 25.82
CA ILE A 272 16.15 3.68 26.14
C ILE A 272 16.69 3.79 27.58
N THR A 273 16.03 3.10 28.50
CA THR A 273 16.44 3.07 29.93
C THR A 273 17.82 2.45 30.10
N ILE A 274 18.12 1.35 29.38
CA ILE A 274 19.39 0.63 29.51
C ILE A 274 20.54 1.35 28.80
N PHE A 275 20.33 1.83 27.59
CA PHE A 275 21.39 2.35 26.73
C PHE A 275 21.44 3.89 26.65
N GLY A 276 20.35 4.58 26.96
CA GLY A 276 20.26 6.04 26.93
C GLY A 276 20.76 6.62 25.60
N GLU A 277 21.55 7.69 25.66
CA GLU A 277 22.15 8.35 24.49
C GLU A 277 23.07 7.43 23.66
N SER A 278 23.51 6.28 24.21
CA SER A 278 24.33 5.33 23.46
C SER A 278 23.57 4.70 22.27
N ILE A 279 22.24 4.77 22.26
CA ILE A 279 21.41 4.34 21.13
C ILE A 279 21.76 5.10 19.84
N GLU A 280 22.13 6.38 19.94
CA GLU A 280 22.57 7.16 18.77
C GLU A 280 23.79 6.55 18.09
N ARG A 281 24.65 5.87 18.86
CA ARG A 281 25.89 5.24 18.36
C ARG A 281 25.70 3.81 17.91
N LEU A 282 24.51 3.20 18.17
CA LEU A 282 24.26 1.84 17.74
C LEU A 282 24.31 1.77 16.22
N ASP A 283 25.24 0.97 15.73
CA ASP A 283 25.30 0.55 14.33
C ASP A 283 24.79 -0.89 14.21
N TYR A 284 23.81 -1.09 13.37
CA TYR A 284 23.22 -2.41 13.10
C TYR A 284 22.80 -2.50 11.64
N GLN A 285 22.92 -3.70 11.12
CA GLN A 285 22.36 -3.98 9.80
C GLN A 285 20.84 -4.15 9.91
N LYS A 286 20.09 -3.46 9.08
CA LYS A 286 18.62 -3.49 9.01
C LYS A 286 18.07 -4.91 8.98
N TYR A 287 18.75 -5.79 8.27
CA TYR A 287 18.42 -7.20 8.17
C TYR A 287 18.40 -7.89 9.53
N TYR A 288 19.49 -7.82 10.29
CA TYR A 288 19.60 -8.56 11.56
C TYR A 288 18.63 -8.06 12.62
N ILE A 289 18.33 -6.77 12.65
CA ILE A 289 17.38 -6.24 13.64
C ILE A 289 15.94 -6.64 13.33
N SER A 290 15.64 -6.94 12.07
CA SER A 290 14.31 -7.37 11.63
C SER A 290 14.14 -8.89 11.54
N LEU A 291 15.24 -9.63 11.54
CA LEU A 291 15.23 -11.09 11.40
C LEU A 291 14.32 -11.82 12.41
N PRO A 292 14.31 -11.48 13.71
CA PRO A 292 13.40 -12.15 14.67
C PRO A 292 11.93 -11.97 14.29
N HIS A 293 11.53 -10.82 13.77
CA HIS A 293 10.17 -10.56 13.30
C HIS A 293 9.84 -11.40 12.06
N GLU A 294 10.74 -11.41 11.08
CA GLU A 294 10.57 -12.21 9.85
C GLU A 294 10.50 -13.72 10.18
N MET A 295 11.35 -14.20 11.08
CA MET A 295 11.31 -15.59 11.52
C MET A 295 10.01 -15.94 12.26
N TYR A 296 9.51 -15.05 13.11
CA TYR A 296 8.23 -15.22 13.77
C TYR A 296 7.09 -15.35 12.76
N LEU A 297 7.04 -14.47 11.78
CA LEU A 297 6.03 -14.50 10.71
C LEU A 297 6.09 -15.79 9.88
N GLN A 298 7.29 -16.38 9.70
CA GLN A 298 7.48 -17.62 8.96
C GLN A 298 7.15 -18.87 9.77
N SER A 299 7.38 -18.84 11.07
CA SER A 299 7.41 -20.02 11.94
C SER A 299 6.45 -19.91 13.14
N ALA A 300 5.38 -19.14 12.99
CA ALA A 300 4.40 -19.00 14.08
C ALA A 300 3.89 -20.35 14.57
N THR A 301 3.89 -20.49 15.89
CA THR A 301 3.39 -21.70 16.55
C THR A 301 1.86 -21.77 16.49
N GLU A 302 1.29 -22.94 16.77
CA GLU A 302 -0.17 -23.07 16.87
C GLU A 302 -0.75 -22.22 18.01
N ILE A 303 0.04 -21.92 19.04
CA ILE A 303 -0.37 -21.01 20.12
C ILE A 303 -0.46 -19.57 19.59
N ASP A 304 0.54 -19.11 18.83
CA ASP A 304 0.54 -17.79 18.20
C ASP A 304 -0.67 -17.63 17.28
N LYS A 305 -0.92 -18.61 16.43
CA LYS A 305 -2.09 -18.63 15.54
C LYS A 305 -3.40 -18.58 16.32
N LYS A 306 -3.49 -19.31 17.44
CA LYS A 306 -4.67 -19.28 18.30
C LYS A 306 -4.90 -17.91 18.93
N VAL A 307 -3.84 -17.23 19.37
CA VAL A 307 -3.92 -15.86 19.90
C VAL A 307 -4.39 -14.88 18.81
N LEU A 308 -3.84 -14.98 17.61
CA LEU A 308 -4.16 -14.10 16.50
C LEU A 308 -5.47 -14.45 15.77
N SER A 309 -6.09 -15.57 16.09
CA SER A 309 -7.32 -16.05 15.43
C SER A 309 -8.55 -15.16 15.65
N CYS A 310 -8.48 -14.21 16.58
CA CYS A 310 -9.54 -13.22 16.79
C CYS A 310 -9.39 -11.95 15.94
N ILE A 311 -8.31 -11.83 15.17
CA ILE A 311 -8.02 -10.62 14.39
C ILE A 311 -8.47 -10.84 12.94
N TYR A 312 -9.13 -9.82 12.38
CA TYR A 312 -9.62 -9.82 11.01
C TYR A 312 -8.99 -8.67 10.24
N PHE A 313 -8.59 -8.96 9.02
CA PHE A 313 -8.09 -7.98 8.08
C PHE A 313 -9.20 -7.54 7.12
N GLU A 314 -9.37 -6.23 6.99
CA GLU A 314 -10.33 -5.63 6.09
C GLU A 314 -9.61 -5.00 4.89
N ASP A 315 -9.91 -5.48 3.69
CA ASP A 315 -9.49 -4.83 2.44
C ASP A 315 -10.70 -4.64 1.50
N ASP A 316 -11.55 -3.71 1.85
CA ASP A 316 -12.78 -3.39 1.12
C ASP A 316 -12.57 -3.03 -0.35
N LEU A 317 -11.37 -2.57 -0.73
CA LEU A 317 -11.08 -2.25 -2.12
C LEU A 317 -10.73 -3.49 -2.95
N ARG A 318 -10.29 -4.57 -2.29
CA ARG A 318 -9.86 -5.81 -2.95
C ARG A 318 -10.72 -7.02 -2.62
N THR A 319 -11.30 -7.06 -1.43
CA THR A 319 -12.10 -8.18 -0.92
C THR A 319 -13.49 -7.73 -0.48
N ASP A 320 -14.49 -8.61 -0.53
CA ASP A 320 -15.86 -8.32 -0.09
C ASP A 320 -16.07 -8.67 1.40
N GLY A 321 -15.09 -8.46 2.27
CA GLY A 321 -15.31 -8.78 3.67
C GLY A 321 -14.04 -8.87 4.52
N HIS A 322 -14.28 -9.30 5.75
CA HIS A 322 -13.24 -9.55 6.74
C HIS A 322 -12.61 -10.92 6.51
N ILE A 323 -11.29 -10.95 6.34
CA ILE A 323 -10.53 -12.19 6.25
C ILE A 323 -9.83 -12.40 7.58
N ASN A 324 -9.99 -13.58 8.19
CA ASN A 324 -9.26 -13.94 9.39
C ASN A 324 -7.74 -13.89 9.14
N VAL A 325 -7.00 -13.26 10.02
CA VAL A 325 -5.55 -13.07 9.85
C VAL A 325 -4.79 -14.38 9.77
N VAL A 326 -5.25 -15.42 10.49
CA VAL A 326 -4.62 -16.73 10.46
C VAL A 326 -4.90 -17.45 9.14
N GLU A 327 -6.09 -17.30 8.57
CA GLU A 327 -6.42 -17.81 7.24
C GLU A 327 -5.56 -17.14 6.17
N LEU A 328 -5.47 -15.82 6.21
CA LEU A 328 -4.62 -15.05 5.33
C LEU A 328 -3.16 -15.49 5.44
N TRP A 329 -2.67 -15.65 6.64
CA TRP A 329 -1.33 -16.12 6.93
C TRP A 329 -1.05 -17.53 6.40
N ASN A 330 -1.97 -18.48 6.63
CA ASN A 330 -1.85 -19.83 6.11
C ASN A 330 -1.87 -19.88 4.57
N ASN A 331 -2.66 -19.01 3.93
CA ASN A 331 -2.72 -18.90 2.49
C ASN A 331 -1.40 -18.33 1.92
N GLU A 332 -0.82 -17.33 2.58
CA GLU A 332 0.47 -16.78 2.19
C GLU A 332 1.60 -17.79 2.38
N ILE A 333 1.66 -18.50 3.50
CA ILE A 333 2.62 -19.59 3.72
C ILE A 333 2.49 -20.66 2.64
N LYS A 334 1.26 -21.07 2.32
CA LYS A 334 1.02 -22.07 1.27
C LYS A 334 1.49 -21.59 -0.10
N TYR A 335 1.23 -20.31 -0.41
CA TYR A 335 1.68 -19.70 -1.65
C TYR A 335 3.20 -19.67 -1.74
N HIS A 336 3.88 -19.25 -0.70
CA HIS A 336 5.33 -19.17 -0.63
C HIS A 336 5.99 -20.55 -0.59
N ASN A 337 5.43 -21.53 0.12
CA ASN A 337 5.89 -22.93 0.10
C ASN A 337 5.84 -23.55 -1.28
N GLN A 338 4.91 -23.13 -2.13
CA GLN A 338 4.87 -23.57 -3.53
C GLN A 338 5.90 -22.88 -4.41
N HIS A 339 6.50 -21.76 -3.97
CA HIS A 339 7.33 -20.87 -4.78
C HIS A 339 8.76 -20.65 -4.24
N LYS A 340 9.26 -21.51 -3.28
CA LYS A 340 10.69 -21.55 -2.89
C LYS A 340 11.06 -20.95 -1.53
N ILE A 341 10.52 -21.48 -0.46
CA ILE A 341 11.05 -21.24 0.90
C ILE A 341 12.54 -21.60 1.00
N ASN A 342 13.00 -22.65 0.31
CA ASN A 342 14.39 -23.10 0.38
C ASN A 342 15.36 -22.03 -0.14
N GLU A 343 15.06 -21.33 -1.23
CA GLU A 343 15.91 -20.23 -1.72
C GLU A 343 15.97 -19.05 -0.76
N LEU A 344 14.90 -18.83 0.02
CA LEU A 344 14.84 -17.76 0.99
C LEU A 344 15.59 -18.11 2.28
N LEU A 345 15.46 -19.33 2.76
CA LEU A 345 16.24 -19.82 3.91
C LEU A 345 17.73 -19.87 3.57
N ASP A 346 18.09 -20.30 2.38
CA ASP A 346 19.47 -20.26 1.88
C ASP A 346 19.98 -18.82 1.75
N PHE A 347 19.14 -17.91 1.23
CA PHE A 347 19.40 -16.48 1.15
C PHE A 347 19.69 -15.86 2.53
N TYR A 348 18.88 -16.19 3.52
CA TYR A 348 19.05 -15.71 4.89
C TYR A 348 20.21 -16.42 5.63
N SER A 349 20.49 -17.69 5.33
CA SER A 349 21.50 -18.47 6.02
C SER A 349 22.94 -18.13 5.61
N TYR A 350 23.17 -17.70 4.38
CA TYR A 350 24.52 -17.55 3.82
C TYR A 350 25.01 -16.12 3.65
N GLY A 351 24.25 -15.11 4.06
CA GLY A 351 24.69 -13.71 3.96
C GLY A 351 24.90 -13.19 2.52
N ASN A 352 24.47 -13.94 1.52
CA ASN A 352 24.50 -13.58 0.09
C ASN A 352 23.47 -12.52 -0.32
N TYR A 353 22.86 -11.97 0.64
CA TYR A 353 21.86 -10.93 0.60
C TYR A 353 22.32 -9.68 -0.20
N LYS A 354 23.56 -9.19 0.04
CA LYS A 354 24.09 -8.05 -0.71
C LYS A 354 24.17 -8.28 -2.24
N THR A 355 24.55 -9.47 -2.66
CA THR A 355 24.70 -9.77 -4.10
C THR A 355 23.38 -9.83 -4.83
N ASN A 356 22.31 -10.24 -4.19
CA ASN A 356 20.98 -10.24 -4.81
C ASN A 356 20.34 -8.86 -4.81
N ASP A 357 20.54 -8.08 -3.76
CA ASP A 357 20.03 -6.70 -3.69
C ASP A 357 20.75 -5.77 -4.67
N GLU A 358 22.06 -5.93 -4.82
CA GLU A 358 22.82 -5.23 -5.87
C GLU A 358 22.27 -5.57 -7.26
N LYS A 359 21.98 -6.84 -7.53
CA LYS A 359 21.37 -7.27 -8.80
C LYS A 359 19.95 -6.76 -8.97
N ILE A 360 19.15 -6.75 -7.89
CA ILE A 360 17.79 -6.20 -7.90
C ILE A 360 17.84 -4.69 -8.12
N ALA A 361 18.71 -3.98 -7.39
CA ALA A 361 18.89 -2.54 -7.53
C ALA A 361 19.42 -2.16 -8.94
N GLU A 362 20.35 -2.93 -9.49
CA GLU A 362 20.83 -2.73 -10.84
C GLU A 362 19.74 -3.00 -11.89
N ALA A 363 18.97 -4.06 -11.73
CA ALA A 363 17.85 -4.38 -12.61
C ALA A 363 16.73 -3.33 -12.51
N GLN A 364 16.45 -2.81 -11.31
CA GLN A 364 15.52 -1.70 -11.08
C GLN A 364 16.02 -0.40 -11.71
N SER A 365 17.30 -0.08 -11.57
CA SER A 365 17.95 1.06 -12.22
C SER A 365 17.81 0.98 -13.75
N LEU A 366 17.96 -0.21 -14.33
CA LEU A 366 17.77 -0.45 -15.76
C LEU A 366 16.31 -0.24 -16.21
N ILE A 367 15.34 -0.57 -15.36
CA ILE A 367 13.92 -0.34 -15.61
C ILE A 367 13.59 1.16 -15.50
N LEU A 368 14.03 1.79 -14.42
CA LEU A 368 13.81 3.22 -14.13
C LEU A 368 14.40 4.11 -15.25
N ASN A 369 15.56 3.74 -15.79
CA ASN A 369 16.22 4.46 -16.88
C ASN A 369 15.58 4.29 -18.27
N ASN A 370 14.34 3.83 -18.33
CA ASN A 370 13.51 3.78 -19.55
C ASN A 370 14.14 3.01 -20.72
N ARG A 371 15.02 2.06 -20.46
CA ARG A 371 15.68 1.25 -21.48
C ARG A 371 14.72 0.25 -22.12
N SER A 372 15.10 -0.27 -23.26
CA SER A 372 14.26 -0.99 -24.23
C SER A 372 13.34 -2.08 -23.62
N LYS A 373 12.17 -2.27 -24.22
CA LYS A 373 11.17 -3.31 -23.85
C LYS A 373 11.77 -4.73 -23.65
N PRO A 374 12.77 -5.19 -24.42
CA PRO A 374 13.45 -6.47 -24.19
C PRO A 374 14.13 -6.59 -22.82
N ILE A 375 14.75 -5.52 -22.32
CA ILE A 375 15.43 -5.54 -21.02
C ILE A 375 14.42 -5.70 -19.87
N LYS A 376 13.25 -5.04 -19.97
CA LYS A 376 12.16 -5.26 -19.03
C LYS A 376 11.70 -6.72 -19.01
N LEU A 377 11.59 -7.34 -20.19
CA LEU A 377 11.20 -8.74 -20.32
C LEU A 377 12.23 -9.67 -19.64
N ILE A 378 13.51 -9.42 -19.81
CA ILE A 378 14.61 -10.16 -19.17
C ILE A 378 14.51 -10.02 -17.64
N TYR A 379 14.28 -8.80 -17.13
CA TYR A 379 14.08 -8.58 -15.70
C TYR A 379 12.96 -9.44 -15.13
N TYR A 380 11.76 -9.39 -15.73
CA TYR A 380 10.62 -10.18 -15.24
C TYR A 380 10.84 -11.70 -15.37
N THR A 381 11.59 -12.13 -16.36
CA THR A 381 11.95 -13.55 -16.53
C THR A 381 12.86 -14.04 -15.39
N LEU A 382 13.79 -13.19 -14.95
CA LEU A 382 14.77 -13.56 -13.92
C LEU A 382 14.21 -13.41 -12.50
N PHE A 383 13.39 -12.38 -12.26
CA PHE A 383 13.03 -11.97 -10.90
C PHE A 383 11.52 -12.10 -10.58
N ASP A 384 10.65 -12.09 -11.57
CA ASP A 384 9.20 -12.18 -11.35
C ASP A 384 8.44 -12.90 -12.48
N ARG A 385 8.33 -14.21 -12.35
CA ARG A 385 7.62 -15.05 -13.33
C ARG A 385 6.10 -14.82 -13.35
N VAL A 386 5.51 -14.33 -12.28
CA VAL A 386 4.06 -14.06 -12.19
C VAL A 386 3.74 -12.81 -12.97
N THR A 387 4.52 -11.78 -12.77
CA THR A 387 4.39 -10.50 -13.45
C THR A 387 4.80 -10.61 -14.93
N LEU A 388 5.74 -11.50 -15.28
CA LEU A 388 6.16 -11.76 -16.64
C LEU A 388 4.97 -11.97 -17.59
N ARG A 389 4.02 -12.83 -17.20
CA ARG A 389 2.87 -13.16 -18.05
C ARG A 389 1.95 -11.95 -18.27
N ARG A 390 1.74 -11.16 -17.24
CA ARG A 390 0.91 -9.94 -17.29
C ARG A 390 1.60 -8.91 -18.19
N ARG A 391 2.89 -8.67 -17.99
CA ARG A 391 3.68 -7.71 -18.78
C ARG A 391 3.91 -8.15 -20.22
N PHE A 392 4.09 -9.42 -20.46
CA PHE A 392 4.12 -9.95 -21.83
C PHE A 392 2.83 -9.63 -22.57
N LYS A 393 1.67 -9.79 -21.91
CA LYS A 393 0.37 -9.43 -22.46
C LYS A 393 0.23 -7.91 -22.70
N GLU A 394 0.73 -7.08 -21.80
CA GLU A 394 0.71 -5.62 -21.96
C GLU A 394 1.62 -5.15 -23.10
N ILE A 395 2.83 -5.71 -23.21
CA ILE A 395 3.81 -5.31 -24.22
C ILE A 395 3.44 -5.81 -25.63
N PHE A 396 2.95 -7.04 -25.72
CA PHE A 396 2.69 -7.73 -26.98
C PHE A 396 1.22 -8.04 -27.23
N GLY A 397 0.30 -7.66 -26.33
CA GLY A 397 -1.10 -8.05 -26.41
C GLY A 397 -1.86 -7.55 -27.63
N LYS A 398 -1.32 -6.55 -28.32
CA LYS A 398 -1.85 -6.07 -29.61
C LYS A 398 -1.43 -6.95 -30.81
N HIS A 399 -0.44 -7.82 -30.61
CA HIS A 399 0.07 -8.70 -31.67
C HIS A 399 -0.43 -10.13 -31.49
N LYS A 400 -1.57 -10.45 -32.11
CA LYS A 400 -2.24 -11.76 -32.02
C LYS A 400 -1.31 -12.95 -32.28
N ILE A 401 -0.40 -12.83 -33.24
CA ILE A 401 0.55 -13.89 -33.62
C ILE A 401 1.55 -14.16 -32.50
N ILE A 402 2.12 -13.12 -31.87
CA ILE A 402 3.08 -13.26 -30.76
C ILE A 402 2.39 -13.88 -29.54
N MET A 403 1.16 -13.50 -29.24
CA MET A 403 0.38 -14.08 -28.17
C MET A 403 0.01 -15.55 -28.43
N PHE A 404 -0.25 -15.91 -29.67
CA PHE A 404 -0.48 -17.30 -30.08
C PHE A 404 0.78 -18.14 -29.87
N CYS A 405 1.95 -17.69 -30.35
CA CYS A 405 3.24 -18.38 -30.20
C CYS A 405 3.67 -18.52 -28.72
N ALA A 406 3.34 -17.54 -27.86
CA ALA A 406 3.64 -17.61 -26.42
C ALA A 406 2.69 -18.55 -25.65
N ASN A 407 1.45 -18.71 -26.10
CA ASN A 407 0.48 -19.60 -25.45
C ASN A 407 0.65 -21.09 -25.82
N VAL A 408 1.18 -21.40 -26.98
CA VAL A 408 1.36 -22.79 -27.45
C VAL A 408 2.27 -23.61 -26.52
N PRO A 409 3.48 -23.14 -26.14
CA PRO A 409 4.32 -23.87 -25.19
C PRO A 409 3.69 -24.05 -23.82
N TYR A 410 2.93 -23.04 -23.35
CA TYR A 410 2.24 -23.13 -22.06
C TYR A 410 1.09 -24.14 -22.05
N GLN A 411 0.31 -24.20 -23.10
CA GLN A 411 -0.76 -25.20 -23.25
C GLN A 411 -0.18 -26.62 -23.36
N GLY A 412 0.95 -26.77 -24.05
CA GLY A 412 1.70 -28.03 -24.12
C GLY A 412 2.21 -28.48 -22.75
N ALA A 413 2.86 -27.59 -22.01
CA ALA A 413 3.36 -27.86 -20.66
C ALA A 413 2.22 -28.17 -19.66
N LYS A 414 1.08 -27.49 -19.78
CA LYS A 414 -0.12 -27.77 -18.95
C LYS A 414 -0.72 -29.13 -19.28
N LYS A 415 -0.78 -29.54 -20.56
CA LYS A 415 -1.22 -30.87 -20.96
C LYS A 415 -0.29 -31.96 -20.42
N ILE A 416 1.01 -31.80 -20.53
CA ILE A 416 2.01 -32.74 -20.00
C ILE A 416 1.88 -32.87 -18.49
N LYS A 417 1.75 -31.75 -17.77
CA LYS A 417 1.56 -31.76 -16.31
C LYS A 417 0.29 -32.47 -15.87
N ASN A 418 -0.79 -32.31 -16.61
CA ASN A 418 -2.07 -33.01 -16.34
C ASN A 418 -1.99 -34.50 -16.68
N MET A 419 -1.28 -34.90 -17.74
CA MET A 419 -1.01 -36.29 -18.08
C MET A 419 -0.16 -37.01 -17.01
N ILE A 420 0.82 -36.32 -16.43
CA ILE A 420 1.65 -36.86 -15.36
C ILE A 420 0.84 -37.00 -14.05
N LYS A 421 -0.06 -36.06 -13.76
CA LYS A 421 -0.94 -36.13 -12.57
C LYS A 421 -2.06 -37.18 -12.70
N GLY A 422 -2.48 -37.51 -13.89
CA GLY A 422 -3.52 -38.54 -14.14
C GLY A 422 -2.99 -39.98 -14.16
N ARG A 423 -1.67 -40.18 -13.94
CA ARG A 423 -1.02 -41.50 -13.85
C ARG A 423 -0.58 -41.89 -12.44
N LYS A 424 -1.15 -41.26 -11.41
CA LYS A 424 -0.99 -41.66 -10.00
C LYS A 424 -2.31 -42.05 -9.40
#